data_d8aee5e836d0f0a37311bdf421b8bdc3
#
_entry.id   d8aee5e836d0f0a37311bdf421b8bdc3
#
_cell.length_a   1.000
_cell.length_b   1.000
_cell.length_c   1.000
_cell.angle_alpha   90.00
_cell.angle_beta   90.00
_cell.angle_gamma   90.00
#
_symmetry.space_group_name_H-M   'P 1'
#
loop_
_entity.id
_entity.type
_entity.pdbx_description
1 polymer ?
#
loop_
_entity_poly.entity_id
_entity_poly.type
_entity_poly.pdbx_seq_one_letter_code
_entity_poly.pdbx_strand_id
1 'polypeptide(L)'
;SGVEAAIKDEIEAFKLSLPAGYSLESDGEADTAAESQGQIISSAAIFFVLIVIGLVAALNSFKQAGIILSVAILCIGLSFVGLVIGQQNYGFIATVGAIGLAGLAINDSIVVLSHIKEEAEKNGLTKAKLVEVVIRSTRHVLTTSATTIGGFLPLLFASIFFRPLAWGMVVGVIGSSIIAVFYIPAMFIYLKKIQS
;
A
#
# COMPACT_ATOMS: atom_id res chain seq x y z
N SER A 1 -20.27 8.26 -10.06
CA SER A 1 -19.80 9.38 -10.90
C SER A 1 -20.89 10.45 -10.99
N GLY A 2 -20.55 11.71 -11.38
CA GLY A 2 -21.55 12.76 -11.51
C GLY A 2 -22.68 12.44 -12.51
N VAL A 3 -22.41 11.58 -13.49
CA VAL A 3 -23.39 11.10 -14.48
C VAL A 3 -24.39 10.14 -13.84
N GLU A 4 -23.96 9.20 -13.00
CA GLU A 4 -24.87 8.27 -12.28
C GLU A 4 -25.85 9.01 -11.36
N ALA A 5 -25.35 10.05 -10.66
CA ALA A 5 -26.21 10.87 -9.82
C ALA A 5 -27.28 11.64 -10.63
N ALA A 6 -26.94 12.09 -11.85
CA ALA A 6 -27.86 12.83 -12.70
C ALA A 6 -28.98 11.98 -13.30
N ILE A 7 -28.73 10.67 -13.53
CA ILE A 7 -29.71 9.74 -14.15
C ILE A 7 -30.39 8.84 -13.14
N LYS A 8 -30.04 8.93 -11.84
CA LYS A 8 -30.58 8.05 -10.80
C LYS A 8 -32.09 8.16 -10.68
N ASP A 9 -32.62 9.37 -10.71
CA ASP A 9 -34.06 9.64 -10.61
C ASP A 9 -34.82 9.09 -11.83
N GLU A 10 -34.22 9.15 -13.02
CA GLU A 10 -34.81 8.57 -14.26
C GLU A 10 -34.80 7.03 -14.20
N ILE A 11 -33.74 6.42 -13.68
CA ILE A 11 -33.65 4.97 -13.49
C ILE A 11 -34.69 4.49 -12.49
N GLU A 12 -34.89 5.20 -11.36
CA GLU A 12 -35.93 4.86 -10.40
C GLU A 12 -37.33 4.98 -10.97
N ALA A 13 -37.61 6.06 -11.72
CA ALA A 13 -38.87 6.25 -12.44
C ALA A 13 -39.11 5.12 -13.45
N PHE A 14 -38.08 4.70 -14.17
CA PHE A 14 -38.15 3.61 -15.11
C PHE A 14 -38.40 2.25 -14.41
N LYS A 15 -37.75 1.98 -13.29
CA LYS A 15 -37.99 0.78 -12.46
C LYS A 15 -39.45 0.65 -12.03
N LEU A 16 -40.06 1.78 -11.66
CA LEU A 16 -41.48 1.82 -11.25
C LEU A 16 -42.44 1.62 -12.43
N SER A 17 -42.02 1.87 -13.65
CA SER A 17 -42.83 1.71 -14.87
C SER A 17 -42.79 0.27 -15.47
N LEU A 18 -41.92 -0.61 -14.94
CA LEU A 18 -41.77 -1.96 -15.46
C LEU A 18 -43.00 -2.82 -15.13
N PRO A 19 -43.48 -3.64 -16.10
CA PRO A 19 -44.55 -4.59 -15.86
C PRO A 19 -44.18 -5.64 -14.81
N ALA A 20 -45.19 -6.22 -14.14
CA ALA A 20 -44.99 -7.27 -13.16
C ALA A 20 -44.24 -8.48 -13.78
N GLY A 21 -43.12 -8.86 -13.16
CA GLY A 21 -42.23 -9.95 -13.62
C GLY A 21 -40.94 -9.47 -14.29
N TYR A 22 -40.75 -8.15 -14.49
CA TYR A 22 -39.49 -7.61 -14.96
C TYR A 22 -38.80 -6.89 -13.79
N SER A 23 -37.50 -7.13 -13.62
CA SER A 23 -36.64 -6.37 -12.70
C SER A 23 -35.49 -5.72 -13.49
N LEU A 24 -35.25 -4.45 -13.24
CA LEU A 24 -34.05 -3.79 -13.74
C LEU A 24 -32.96 -3.98 -12.69
N GLU A 25 -32.03 -4.87 -12.94
CA GLU A 25 -30.80 -4.99 -12.17
C GLU A 25 -29.75 -4.11 -12.83
N SER A 26 -29.15 -3.23 -12.04
CA SER A 26 -27.97 -2.46 -12.47
C SER A 26 -26.77 -3.37 -12.28
N ASP A 27 -26.42 -4.13 -13.30
CA ASP A 27 -25.23 -5.00 -13.31
C ASP A 27 -24.01 -4.15 -13.77
N GLY A 28 -23.83 -3.00 -13.13
CA GLY A 28 -22.79 -2.03 -13.47
C GLY A 28 -21.46 -2.34 -12.75
N GLU A 29 -20.39 -2.00 -13.42
CA GLU A 29 -19.02 -2.03 -12.88
C GLU A 29 -18.92 -1.30 -11.52
N ALA A 30 -19.74 -0.25 -11.32
CA ALA A 30 -19.79 0.52 -10.08
C ALA A 30 -20.39 -0.25 -8.90
N ASP A 31 -21.46 -1.04 -9.12
CA ASP A 31 -22.12 -1.82 -8.07
C ASP A 31 -21.24 -2.99 -7.66
N THR A 32 -20.67 -3.71 -8.63
CA THR A 32 -19.70 -4.79 -8.39
C THR A 32 -18.44 -4.28 -7.68
N ALA A 33 -17.95 -3.09 -8.03
CA ALA A 33 -16.81 -2.46 -7.38
C ALA A 33 -17.14 -2.04 -5.94
N ALA A 34 -18.35 -1.51 -5.68
CA ALA A 34 -18.79 -1.13 -4.34
C ALA A 34 -18.93 -2.35 -3.42
N GLU A 35 -19.52 -3.44 -3.91
CA GLU A 35 -19.63 -4.71 -3.19
C GLU A 35 -18.24 -5.29 -2.86
N SER A 36 -17.35 -5.35 -3.86
CA SER A 36 -15.99 -5.83 -3.69
C SER A 36 -15.19 -4.98 -2.71
N GLN A 37 -15.38 -3.66 -2.72
CA GLN A 37 -14.76 -2.76 -1.75
C GLN A 37 -15.29 -3.02 -0.33
N GLY A 38 -16.58 -3.27 -0.17
CA GLY A 38 -17.19 -3.68 1.10
C GLY A 38 -16.61 -4.99 1.64
N GLN A 39 -16.42 -5.98 0.79
CA GLN A 39 -15.79 -7.25 1.14
C GLN A 39 -14.31 -7.09 1.54
N ILE A 40 -13.54 -6.24 0.86
CA ILE A 40 -12.17 -5.92 1.25
C ILE A 40 -12.14 -5.30 2.64
N ILE A 41 -12.97 -4.30 2.91
CA ILE A 41 -13.01 -3.61 4.20
C ILE A 41 -13.41 -4.57 5.33
N SER A 42 -14.41 -5.43 5.11
CA SER A 42 -14.85 -6.41 6.11
C SER A 42 -13.77 -7.44 6.44
N SER A 43 -12.97 -7.84 5.45
CA SER A 43 -11.86 -8.78 5.61
C SER A 43 -10.58 -8.12 6.14
N ALA A 44 -10.45 -6.80 6.00
CA ALA A 44 -9.23 -6.06 6.34
C ALA A 44 -8.81 -6.24 7.81
N ALA A 45 -9.77 -6.33 8.73
CA ALA A 45 -9.49 -6.54 10.14
C ALA A 45 -8.78 -7.87 10.41
N ILE A 46 -9.23 -8.95 9.76
CA ILE A 46 -8.63 -10.29 9.89
C ILE A 46 -7.21 -10.28 9.30
N PHE A 47 -7.05 -9.74 8.09
CA PHE A 47 -5.74 -9.63 7.45
C PHE A 47 -4.77 -8.75 8.24
N PHE A 48 -5.24 -7.64 8.83
CA PHE A 48 -4.43 -6.77 9.68
C PHE A 48 -3.89 -7.54 10.90
N VAL A 49 -4.74 -8.30 11.59
CA VAL A 49 -4.32 -9.12 12.72
C VAL A 49 -3.27 -10.16 12.31
N LEU A 50 -3.48 -10.84 11.17
CA LEU A 50 -2.52 -11.81 10.64
C LEU A 50 -1.18 -11.16 10.28
N ILE A 51 -1.19 -9.97 9.67
CA ILE A 51 0.03 -9.20 9.37
C ILE A 51 0.76 -8.85 10.66
N VAL A 52 0.06 -8.37 11.68
CA VAL A 52 0.68 -8.02 12.98
C VAL A 52 1.31 -9.25 13.63
N ILE A 53 0.59 -10.37 13.68
CA ILE A 53 1.13 -11.63 14.22
C ILE A 53 2.37 -12.07 13.44
N GLY A 54 2.31 -12.06 12.10
CA GLY A 54 3.43 -12.42 11.25
C GLY A 54 4.66 -11.51 11.45
N LEU A 55 4.44 -10.20 11.56
CA LEU A 55 5.52 -9.23 11.83
C LEU A 55 6.15 -9.44 13.21
N VAL A 56 5.34 -9.64 14.24
CA VAL A 56 5.85 -9.88 15.59
C VAL A 56 6.61 -11.20 15.65
N ALA A 57 6.11 -12.26 15.00
CA ALA A 57 6.81 -13.54 14.92
C ALA A 57 8.16 -13.44 14.17
N ALA A 58 8.19 -12.72 13.03
CA ALA A 58 9.40 -12.55 12.23
C ALA A 58 10.47 -11.70 12.94
N LEU A 59 10.06 -10.63 13.63
CA LEU A 59 10.97 -9.67 14.26
C LEU A 59 11.23 -9.96 15.74
N ASN A 60 10.42 -10.82 16.35
CA ASN A 60 10.42 -11.08 17.80
C ASN A 60 10.35 -9.79 18.65
N SER A 61 9.59 -8.79 18.18
CA SER A 61 9.51 -7.47 18.84
C SER A 61 8.27 -6.68 18.40
N PHE A 62 7.39 -6.37 19.35
CA PHE A 62 6.23 -5.50 19.10
C PHE A 62 6.62 -4.07 18.67
N LYS A 63 7.72 -3.53 19.25
CA LYS A 63 8.19 -2.17 18.90
C LYS A 63 8.68 -2.11 17.47
N GLN A 64 9.39 -3.11 17.00
CA GLN A 64 9.89 -3.19 15.63
C GLN A 64 8.75 -3.42 14.63
N ALA A 65 7.78 -4.28 14.97
CA ALA A 65 6.56 -4.45 14.18
C ALA A 65 5.79 -3.13 14.03
N GLY A 66 5.70 -2.33 15.11
CA GLY A 66 5.08 -1.01 15.10
C GLY A 66 5.76 -0.02 14.14
N ILE A 67 7.10 -0.04 14.02
CA ILE A 67 7.82 0.78 13.02
C ILE A 67 7.37 0.39 11.60
N ILE A 68 7.33 -0.90 11.28
CA ILE A 68 6.96 -1.37 9.95
C ILE A 68 5.50 -1.02 9.62
N LEU A 69 4.60 -1.18 10.59
CA LEU A 69 3.20 -0.80 10.41
C LEU A 69 3.04 0.70 10.16
N SER A 70 3.82 1.55 10.85
CA SER A 70 3.81 2.99 10.58
C SER A 70 4.26 3.33 9.15
N VAL A 71 5.24 2.61 8.61
CA VAL A 71 5.66 2.74 7.21
C VAL A 71 4.52 2.35 6.27
N ALA A 72 3.84 1.24 6.52
CA ALA A 72 2.71 0.80 5.71
C ALA A 72 1.60 1.86 5.62
N ILE A 73 1.26 2.49 6.76
CA ILE A 73 0.27 3.57 6.81
C ILE A 73 0.72 4.78 5.99
N LEU A 74 1.99 5.19 6.13
CA LEU A 74 2.55 6.29 5.34
C LEU A 74 2.53 5.98 3.84
N CYS A 75 2.80 4.73 3.45
CA CYS A 75 2.79 4.31 2.05
C CYS A 75 1.38 4.29 1.44
N ILE A 76 0.34 3.97 2.21
CA ILE A 76 -1.05 4.15 1.77
C ILE A 76 -1.29 5.63 1.42
N GLY A 77 -0.83 6.57 2.26
CA GLY A 77 -0.90 8.00 1.96
C GLY A 77 -0.15 8.38 0.68
N LEU A 78 1.02 7.78 0.42
CA LEU A 78 1.78 8.01 -0.81
C LEU A 78 1.07 7.50 -2.07
N SER A 79 0.29 6.41 -1.96
CA SER A 79 -0.55 5.95 -3.07
C SER A 79 -1.57 7.02 -3.49
N PHE A 80 -2.19 7.71 -2.52
CA PHE A 80 -3.09 8.83 -2.83
C PHE A 80 -2.36 10.00 -3.51
N VAL A 81 -1.12 10.31 -3.09
CA VAL A 81 -0.30 11.31 -3.80
C VAL A 81 -0.09 10.91 -5.25
N GLY A 82 0.14 9.62 -5.52
CA GLY A 82 0.25 9.09 -6.89
C GLY A 82 -1.02 9.30 -7.71
N LEU A 83 -2.21 9.11 -7.12
CA LEU A 83 -3.48 9.38 -7.78
C LEU A 83 -3.64 10.86 -8.15
N VAL A 84 -3.27 11.76 -7.23
CA VAL A 84 -3.34 13.21 -7.48
C VAL A 84 -2.41 13.61 -8.61
N ILE A 85 -1.16 13.14 -8.61
CA ILE A 85 -0.18 13.40 -9.67
C ILE A 85 -0.68 12.88 -11.03
N GLY A 86 -1.25 11.68 -11.04
CA GLY A 86 -1.81 11.05 -12.23
C GLY A 86 -3.17 11.60 -12.66
N GLN A 87 -3.76 12.53 -11.89
CA GLN A 87 -5.13 13.04 -12.08
C GLN A 87 -6.16 11.91 -12.20
N GLN A 88 -5.99 10.86 -11.39
CA GLN A 88 -6.84 9.67 -11.38
C GLN A 88 -7.88 9.77 -10.27
N ASN A 89 -9.08 9.25 -10.57
CA ASN A 89 -10.13 9.14 -9.56
C ASN A 89 -9.83 8.00 -8.57
N TYR A 90 -10.19 8.22 -7.31
CA TYR A 90 -10.19 7.15 -6.33
C TYR A 90 -11.33 6.17 -6.60
N GLY A 91 -11.03 4.88 -6.56
CA GLY A 91 -12.01 3.82 -6.77
C GLY A 91 -11.46 2.46 -6.30
N PHE A 92 -12.18 1.39 -6.59
CA PHE A 92 -11.81 0.02 -6.20
C PHE A 92 -10.38 -0.34 -6.62
N ILE A 93 -10.01 -0.08 -7.87
CA ILE A 93 -8.68 -0.41 -8.41
C ILE A 93 -7.56 0.40 -7.72
N ALA A 94 -7.82 1.65 -7.35
CA ALA A 94 -6.88 2.46 -6.57
C ALA A 94 -6.70 1.89 -5.15
N THR A 95 -7.77 1.38 -4.53
CA THR A 95 -7.71 0.73 -3.22
C THR A 95 -6.84 -0.51 -3.25
N VAL A 96 -7.01 -1.36 -4.28
CA VAL A 96 -6.15 -2.54 -4.49
C VAL A 96 -4.68 -2.14 -4.62
N GLY A 97 -4.39 -1.06 -5.39
CA GLY A 97 -3.05 -0.51 -5.52
C GLY A 97 -2.46 -0.04 -4.19
N ALA A 98 -3.24 0.67 -3.37
CA ALA A 98 -2.79 1.16 -2.06
C ALA A 98 -2.46 0.01 -1.08
N ILE A 99 -3.27 -1.05 -1.06
CA ILE A 99 -3.03 -2.25 -0.25
C ILE A 99 -1.78 -2.99 -0.75
N GLY A 100 -1.64 -3.15 -2.07
CA GLY A 100 -0.45 -3.76 -2.67
C GLY A 100 0.83 -3.00 -2.34
N LEU A 101 0.78 -1.66 -2.40
CA LEU A 101 1.90 -0.79 -2.01
C LEU A 101 2.27 -0.95 -0.53
N ALA A 102 1.28 -1.02 0.36
CA ALA A 102 1.53 -1.26 1.78
C ALA A 102 2.25 -2.59 2.02
N GLY A 103 1.82 -3.66 1.32
CA GLY A 103 2.47 -4.97 1.39
C GLY A 103 3.93 -4.94 0.90
N LEU A 104 4.20 -4.25 -0.21
CA LEU A 104 5.55 -4.05 -0.73
C LEU A 104 6.43 -3.26 0.26
N ALA A 105 5.90 -2.18 0.81
CA ALA A 105 6.60 -1.36 1.80
C ALA A 105 6.92 -2.13 3.09
N ILE A 106 6.03 -3.01 3.55
CA ILE A 106 6.29 -3.94 4.66
C ILE A 106 7.46 -4.84 4.32
N ASN A 107 7.46 -5.47 3.13
CA ASN A 107 8.52 -6.36 2.70
C ASN A 107 9.89 -5.66 2.67
N ASP A 108 9.99 -4.49 2.04
CA ASP A 108 11.23 -3.71 1.99
C ASP A 108 11.69 -3.26 3.38
N SER A 109 10.73 -2.91 4.25
CA SER A 109 10.99 -2.51 5.63
C SER A 109 11.56 -3.64 6.48
N ILE A 110 11.04 -4.87 6.32
CA ILE A 110 11.55 -6.06 7.01
C ILE A 110 13.02 -6.28 6.64
N VAL A 111 13.36 -6.18 5.35
CA VAL A 111 14.74 -6.39 4.88
C VAL A 111 15.70 -5.36 5.49
N VAL A 112 15.34 -4.08 5.46
CA VAL A 112 16.19 -3.03 6.06
C VAL A 112 16.35 -3.23 7.56
N LEU A 113 15.25 -3.48 8.26
CA LEU A 113 15.24 -3.62 9.72
C LEU A 113 15.97 -4.88 10.19
N SER A 114 15.80 -6.02 9.50
CA SER A 114 16.47 -7.28 9.84
C SER A 114 17.99 -7.17 9.66
N HIS A 115 18.47 -6.54 8.61
CA HIS A 115 19.91 -6.30 8.42
C HIS A 115 20.49 -5.42 9.53
N ILE A 116 19.78 -4.35 9.94
CA ILE A 116 20.23 -3.48 11.04
C ILE A 116 20.27 -4.25 12.36
N LYS A 117 19.25 -5.08 12.63
CA LYS A 117 19.16 -5.89 13.82
C LYS A 117 20.28 -6.92 13.90
N GLU A 118 20.50 -7.64 12.79
CA GLU A 118 21.56 -8.66 12.69
C GLU A 118 22.95 -8.08 12.97
N GLU A 119 23.27 -6.91 12.37
CA GLU A 119 24.54 -6.24 12.61
C GLU A 119 24.66 -5.74 14.06
N ALA A 120 23.56 -5.22 14.62
CA ALA A 120 23.53 -4.76 15.99
C ALA A 120 23.79 -5.87 17.01
N GLU A 121 23.31 -7.09 16.72
CA GLU A 121 23.48 -8.27 17.59
C GLU A 121 24.88 -8.88 17.46
N LYS A 122 25.44 -8.96 16.24
CA LYS A 122 26.73 -9.60 15.99
C LYS A 122 27.93 -8.76 16.40
N ASN A 123 27.93 -7.48 16.08
CA ASN A 123 29.13 -6.64 16.09
C ASN A 123 28.99 -5.37 16.94
N GLY A 124 27.84 -5.16 17.56
CA GLY A 124 27.48 -3.88 18.16
C GLY A 124 27.24 -2.79 17.09
N LEU A 125 26.29 -1.91 17.35
CA LEU A 125 25.91 -0.89 16.38
C LEU A 125 26.72 0.41 16.59
N THR A 126 27.73 0.64 15.74
CA THR A 126 28.39 1.94 15.63
C THR A 126 27.78 2.74 14.46
N LYS A 127 27.93 4.08 14.48
CA LYS A 127 27.44 4.94 13.40
C LYS A 127 27.97 4.51 12.01
N ALA A 128 29.25 4.15 11.92
CA ALA A 128 29.87 3.70 10.67
C ALA A 128 29.24 2.41 10.13
N LYS A 129 29.05 1.41 11.01
CA LYS A 129 28.42 0.13 10.64
C LYS A 129 26.96 0.31 10.25
N LEU A 130 26.21 1.18 10.95
CA LEU A 130 24.85 1.49 10.56
C LEU A 130 24.76 2.03 9.13
N VAL A 131 25.65 2.99 8.79
CA VAL A 131 25.69 3.54 7.42
C VAL A 131 25.99 2.45 6.40
N GLU A 132 26.96 1.58 6.68
CA GLU A 132 27.30 0.45 5.79
C GLU A 132 26.11 -0.49 5.55
N VAL A 133 25.40 -0.88 6.61
CA VAL A 133 24.21 -1.73 6.53
C VAL A 133 23.10 -1.07 5.75
N VAL A 134 22.87 0.22 5.98
CA VAL A 134 21.85 0.98 5.24
C VAL A 134 22.20 1.05 3.75
N ILE A 135 23.45 1.33 3.39
CA ILE A 135 23.89 1.34 1.98
C ILE A 135 23.67 -0.03 1.33
N ARG A 136 24.01 -1.11 2.03
CA ARG A 136 23.78 -2.48 1.54
C ARG A 136 22.30 -2.79 1.32
N SER A 137 21.45 -2.41 2.27
CA SER A 137 20.00 -2.58 2.19
C SER A 137 19.38 -1.72 1.09
N THR A 138 19.90 -0.51 0.89
CA THR A 138 19.43 0.42 -0.17
C THR A 138 19.55 -0.21 -1.55
N ARG A 139 20.64 -0.94 -1.82
CA ARG A 139 20.81 -1.63 -3.11
C ARG A 139 19.67 -2.61 -3.38
N HIS A 140 19.27 -3.37 -2.37
CA HIS A 140 18.15 -4.33 -2.49
C HIS A 140 16.84 -3.59 -2.74
N VAL A 141 16.51 -2.59 -1.91
CA VAL A 141 15.29 -1.80 -2.03
C VAL A 141 15.19 -1.12 -3.40
N LEU A 142 16.29 -0.52 -3.89
CA LEU A 142 16.29 0.11 -5.22
C LEU A 142 16.07 -0.90 -6.35
N THR A 143 16.62 -2.11 -6.23
CA THR A 143 16.41 -3.15 -7.25
C THR A 143 14.96 -3.59 -7.28
N THR A 144 14.34 -3.88 -6.13
CA THR A 144 12.91 -4.24 -6.04
C THR A 144 12.01 -3.12 -6.53
N SER A 145 12.32 -1.88 -6.17
CA SER A 145 11.57 -0.71 -6.62
C SER A 145 11.66 -0.52 -8.14
N ALA A 146 12.85 -0.63 -8.72
CA ALA A 146 13.05 -0.49 -10.15
C ALA A 146 12.29 -1.58 -10.94
N THR A 147 12.32 -2.82 -10.49
CA THR A 147 11.58 -3.92 -11.13
C THR A 147 10.07 -3.74 -10.99
N THR A 148 9.59 -3.29 -9.83
CA THR A 148 8.17 -3.01 -9.60
C THR A 148 7.69 -1.86 -10.49
N ILE A 149 8.41 -0.73 -10.51
CA ILE A 149 8.08 0.39 -11.39
C ILE A 149 8.06 -0.07 -12.85
N GLY A 150 9.09 -0.81 -13.28
CA GLY A 150 9.15 -1.36 -14.64
C GLY A 150 7.97 -2.25 -14.99
N GLY A 151 7.46 -3.03 -14.04
CA GLY A 151 6.26 -3.87 -14.21
C GLY A 151 4.97 -3.07 -14.33
N PHE A 152 4.85 -1.94 -13.60
CA PHE A 152 3.63 -1.11 -13.63
C PHE A 152 3.65 -0.03 -14.73
N LEU A 153 4.82 0.36 -15.27
CA LEU A 153 4.92 1.35 -16.33
C LEU A 153 4.03 1.05 -17.55
N PRO A 154 3.98 -0.18 -18.10
CA PRO A 154 3.11 -0.49 -19.23
C PRO A 154 1.63 -0.25 -18.94
N LEU A 155 1.18 -0.45 -17.70
CA LEU A 155 -0.21 -0.27 -17.30
C LEU A 155 -0.67 1.19 -17.36
N LEU A 156 0.25 2.16 -17.22
CA LEU A 156 -0.06 3.57 -17.38
C LEU A 156 -0.59 3.89 -18.79
N PHE A 157 -0.16 3.14 -19.80
CA PHE A 157 -0.48 3.36 -21.19
C PHE A 157 -1.48 2.37 -21.75
N ALA A 158 -1.52 1.14 -21.25
CA ALA A 158 -2.29 0.04 -21.81
C ALA A 158 -3.79 0.14 -21.52
N SER A 159 -4.21 0.65 -20.35
CA SER A 159 -5.62 0.62 -19.98
C SER A 159 -5.99 1.78 -19.07
N ILE A 160 -7.08 2.49 -19.41
CA ILE A 160 -7.67 3.53 -18.56
C ILE A 160 -8.12 2.96 -17.21
N PHE A 161 -8.60 1.71 -17.20
CA PHE A 161 -9.08 1.01 -16.00
C PHE A 161 -7.99 0.79 -14.96
N PHE A 162 -6.78 0.39 -15.38
CA PHE A 162 -5.67 0.12 -14.47
C PHE A 162 -4.78 1.33 -14.16
N ARG A 163 -5.00 2.47 -14.80
CA ARG A 163 -4.22 3.70 -14.56
C ARG A 163 -4.19 4.15 -13.09
N PRO A 164 -5.31 4.15 -12.33
CA PRO A 164 -5.28 4.55 -10.93
C PRO A 164 -4.34 3.67 -10.08
N LEU A 165 -4.38 2.36 -10.28
CA LEU A 165 -3.47 1.41 -9.64
C LEU A 165 -2.01 1.70 -10.03
N ALA A 166 -1.73 1.86 -11.31
CA ALA A 166 -0.37 2.07 -11.81
C ALA A 166 0.23 3.39 -11.30
N TRP A 167 -0.51 4.50 -11.31
CA TRP A 167 -0.05 5.77 -10.76
C TRP A 167 0.19 5.68 -9.25
N GLY A 168 -0.74 5.09 -8.49
CA GLY A 168 -0.59 4.87 -7.06
C GLY A 168 0.65 4.02 -6.73
N MET A 169 0.89 2.96 -7.50
CA MET A 169 2.04 2.07 -7.32
C MET A 169 3.36 2.73 -7.72
N VAL A 170 3.47 3.33 -8.90
CA VAL A 170 4.74 3.92 -9.39
C VAL A 170 5.21 5.04 -8.47
N VAL A 171 4.36 6.00 -8.16
CA VAL A 171 4.70 7.12 -7.27
C VAL A 171 4.89 6.62 -5.83
N GLY A 172 4.01 5.73 -5.38
CA GLY A 172 4.08 5.16 -4.04
C GLY A 172 5.34 4.35 -3.79
N VAL A 173 5.82 3.56 -4.75
CA VAL A 173 7.07 2.78 -4.64
C VAL A 173 8.29 3.68 -4.54
N ILE A 174 8.34 4.78 -5.29
CA ILE A 174 9.42 5.78 -5.16
C ILE A 174 9.44 6.34 -3.73
N GLY A 175 8.28 6.76 -3.22
CA GLY A 175 8.17 7.32 -1.87
C GLY A 175 8.45 6.28 -0.78
N SER A 176 7.95 5.03 -0.92
CA SER A 176 8.18 3.96 0.05
C SER A 176 9.66 3.59 0.16
N SER A 177 10.40 3.60 -0.95
CA SER A 177 11.85 3.36 -0.97
C SER A 177 12.60 4.41 -0.14
N ILE A 178 12.23 5.68 -0.29
CA ILE A 178 12.81 6.77 0.50
C ILE A 178 12.51 6.58 1.99
N ILE A 179 11.25 6.27 2.32
CA ILE A 179 10.85 6.02 3.70
C ILE A 179 11.60 4.82 4.28
N ALA A 180 11.71 3.71 3.56
CA ALA A 180 12.39 2.51 4.03
C ALA A 180 13.88 2.80 4.36
N VAL A 181 14.57 3.55 3.51
CA VAL A 181 16.00 3.83 3.67
C VAL A 181 16.30 4.85 4.78
N PHE A 182 15.46 5.86 4.95
CA PHE A 182 15.72 6.94 5.91
C PHE A 182 14.96 6.79 7.22
N TYR A 183 13.67 6.48 7.15
CA TYR A 183 12.80 6.45 8.33
C TYR A 183 13.11 5.26 9.24
N ILE A 184 13.32 4.06 8.67
CA ILE A 184 13.53 2.85 9.46
C ILE A 184 14.81 2.93 10.31
N PRO A 185 15.99 3.30 9.76
CA PRO A 185 17.19 3.46 10.58
C PRO A 185 17.04 4.51 11.66
N ALA A 186 16.39 5.65 11.33
CA ALA A 186 16.14 6.72 12.29
C ALA A 186 15.27 6.27 13.47
N MET A 187 14.17 5.55 13.18
CA MET A 187 13.28 5.01 14.21
C MET A 187 13.92 3.91 15.02
N PHE A 188 14.76 3.07 14.42
CA PHE A 188 15.51 2.04 15.13
C PHE A 188 16.46 2.66 16.16
N ILE A 189 17.23 3.71 15.78
CA ILE A 189 18.12 4.41 16.71
C ILE A 189 17.32 5.08 17.83
N TYR A 190 16.20 5.72 17.49
CA TYR A 190 15.34 6.38 18.47
C TYR A 190 14.83 5.41 19.54
N LEU A 191 14.34 4.24 19.13
CA LEU A 191 13.88 3.22 20.05
C LEU A 191 15.02 2.65 20.92
N LYS A 192 16.22 2.48 20.37
CA LYS A 192 17.38 2.00 21.12
C LYS A 192 17.84 3.01 22.17
N LYS A 193 17.77 4.32 21.86
CA LYS A 193 18.11 5.40 22.80
C LYS A 193 17.15 5.48 24.00
N ILE A 194 15.88 5.12 23.80
CA ILE A 194 14.88 5.08 24.88
C ILE A 194 15.11 3.88 25.81
N GLN A 195 15.77 2.83 25.32
CA GLN A 195 16.05 1.62 26.11
C GLN A 195 17.38 1.65 26.86
N SER A 196 18.23 2.61 26.58
CA SER A 196 19.50 2.87 27.28
C SER A 196 19.32 3.91 28.37
#